data_1dd98496073898b2173192975e32c335
#
_entry.id   1dd98496073898b2173192975e32c335
#
_cell.length_a   1.000
_cell.length_b   1.000
_cell.length_c   1.000
_cell.angle_alpha   90.00
_cell.angle_beta   90.00
_cell.angle_gamma   90.00
#
_symmetry.space_group_name_H-M   'P 1'
#
loop_
_entity.id
_entity.type
_entity.pdbx_description
1 polymer ?
#
loop_
_entity_poly.entity_id
_entity_poly.type
_entity_poly.pdbx_seq_one_letter_code
_entity_poly.pdbx_strand_id
1 'polypeptide(L)'
;MTITVEGTSPLKSAISDANGKFVISDVPFGTYTLNFSKTGHGTFKKFGLVHNNPALTDIMDIPNLGQLSTTAITSTSVTVSNNEVTLELTMDPSASINDSRYYRVFFHDEAAVSGTVFTSFSETIETRFDPGEFTISAAELEVLGFPSGTTVYSRIYGDSRFSNDYEDLDLERQVFPNLNENTVAAVSFVVP
;
A
#
# COMPACT_ATOMS: atom_id res chain seq x y z
N MET A 1 11.17 13.76 -9.44
CA MET A 1 9.91 13.64 -8.68
C MET A 1 9.11 14.91 -8.93
N THR A 2 7.81 14.79 -9.19
CA THR A 2 6.90 15.92 -9.33
C THR A 2 6.18 16.14 -8.00
N ILE A 3 6.10 17.39 -7.57
CA ILE A 3 5.40 17.81 -6.37
C ILE A 3 4.30 18.77 -6.78
N THR A 4 3.05 18.49 -6.36
CA THR A 4 1.87 19.28 -6.73
C THR A 4 1.16 19.77 -5.47
N VAL A 5 0.72 21.02 -5.47
CA VAL A 5 -0.08 21.63 -4.38
C VAL A 5 -1.55 21.50 -4.75
N GLU A 6 -2.24 20.56 -4.13
CA GLU A 6 -3.66 20.33 -4.40
C GLU A 6 -4.52 21.53 -4.02
N GLY A 7 -5.61 21.77 -4.73
CA GLY A 7 -6.55 22.87 -4.47
C GLY A 7 -6.12 24.26 -4.98
N THR A 8 -4.94 24.40 -5.61
CA THR A 8 -4.55 25.68 -6.23
C THR A 8 -5.10 25.85 -7.65
N SER A 9 -5.45 27.07 -8.04
CA SER A 9 -5.88 27.40 -9.38
C SER A 9 -5.18 28.68 -9.87
N PRO A 10 -4.30 28.64 -10.91
CA PRO A 10 -3.87 27.43 -11.61
C PRO A 10 -3.09 26.47 -10.70
N LEU A 11 -3.05 25.19 -11.07
CA LEU A 11 -2.35 24.16 -10.30
C LEU A 11 -0.86 24.52 -10.14
N LYS A 12 -0.38 24.58 -8.89
CA LYS A 12 1.01 24.86 -8.58
C LYS A 12 1.79 23.57 -8.43
N SER A 13 2.95 23.49 -9.05
CA SER A 13 3.80 22.30 -8.99
C SER A 13 5.27 22.66 -9.23
N ALA A 14 6.16 21.73 -8.85
CA ALA A 14 7.57 21.77 -9.16
C ALA A 14 8.10 20.37 -9.47
N ILE A 15 9.26 20.31 -10.10
CA ILE A 15 10.03 19.08 -10.27
C ILE A 15 11.28 19.22 -9.41
N SER A 16 11.57 18.19 -8.61
CA SER A 16 12.80 18.18 -7.81
C SER A 16 14.04 18.00 -8.71
N ASP A 17 15.14 18.62 -8.31
CA ASP A 17 16.46 18.38 -8.91
C ASP A 17 17.02 17.00 -8.54
N ALA A 18 18.25 16.71 -8.97
CA ALA A 18 18.94 15.44 -8.70
C ALA A 18 19.22 15.21 -7.20
N ASN A 19 19.22 16.28 -6.39
CA ASN A 19 19.43 16.23 -4.93
C ASN A 19 18.09 16.20 -4.17
N GLY A 20 16.96 16.11 -4.88
CA GLY A 20 15.63 16.14 -4.28
C GLY A 20 15.11 17.52 -3.91
N LYS A 21 15.85 18.60 -4.18
CA LYS A 21 15.44 19.98 -3.87
C LYS A 21 14.42 20.49 -4.88
N PHE A 22 13.46 21.25 -4.40
CA PHE A 22 12.44 21.92 -5.22
C PHE A 22 11.97 23.22 -4.56
N VAL A 23 11.41 24.10 -5.36
CA VAL A 23 10.73 25.33 -4.89
C VAL A 23 9.44 25.47 -5.71
N ILE A 24 8.35 25.78 -5.03
CA ILE A 24 7.07 26.10 -5.66
C ILE A 24 6.76 27.57 -5.34
N SER A 25 6.69 28.39 -6.40
CA SER A 25 6.47 29.83 -6.26
C SER A 25 4.99 30.20 -6.40
N ASP A 26 4.66 31.38 -5.86
CA ASP A 26 3.33 31.99 -6.00
C ASP A 26 2.18 31.11 -5.48
N VAL A 27 2.43 30.36 -4.42
CA VAL A 27 1.38 29.64 -3.70
C VAL A 27 0.69 30.65 -2.78
N PRO A 28 -0.64 30.84 -2.84
CA PRO A 28 -1.38 31.68 -1.91
C PRO A 28 -1.23 31.17 -0.46
N PHE A 29 -1.49 32.02 0.52
CA PHE A 29 -1.55 31.58 1.91
C PHE A 29 -2.73 30.62 2.11
N GLY A 30 -2.51 29.53 2.85
CA GLY A 30 -3.51 28.51 3.08
C GLY A 30 -2.95 27.25 3.72
N THR A 31 -3.81 26.27 3.87
CA THR A 31 -3.44 24.90 4.26
C THR A 31 -3.65 23.99 3.06
N TYR A 32 -2.65 23.18 2.75
CA TYR A 32 -2.58 22.42 1.51
C TYR A 32 -2.24 20.95 1.73
N THR A 33 -2.62 20.13 0.78
CA THR A 33 -2.10 18.78 0.59
C THR A 33 -1.07 18.81 -0.54
N LEU A 34 0.10 18.22 -0.29
CA LEU A 34 1.12 18.02 -1.30
C LEU A 34 1.04 16.61 -1.83
N ASN A 35 0.99 16.45 -3.14
CA ASN A 35 1.06 15.17 -3.82
C ASN A 35 2.46 14.99 -4.43
N PHE A 36 3.15 13.91 -4.04
CA PHE A 36 4.45 13.53 -4.55
C PHE A 36 4.31 12.36 -5.51
N SER A 37 4.82 12.48 -6.72
CA SER A 37 4.71 11.45 -7.75
C SER A 37 5.99 11.31 -8.57
N LYS A 38 6.24 10.09 -9.05
CA LYS A 38 7.34 9.78 -9.96
C LYS A 38 6.97 8.54 -10.76
N THR A 39 7.21 8.55 -12.06
CA THR A 39 6.95 7.40 -12.94
C THR A 39 7.61 6.14 -12.39
N GLY A 40 6.87 5.02 -12.33
CA GLY A 40 7.32 3.73 -11.82
C GLY A 40 7.49 3.65 -10.30
N HIS A 41 6.96 4.62 -9.56
CA HIS A 41 6.99 4.67 -8.11
C HIS A 41 5.58 4.88 -7.55
N GLY A 42 5.36 4.45 -6.31
CA GLY A 42 4.15 4.80 -5.58
C GLY A 42 4.05 6.29 -5.35
N THR A 43 2.83 6.79 -5.26
CA THR A 43 2.55 8.19 -4.89
C THR A 43 2.56 8.35 -3.36
N PHE A 44 2.66 9.59 -2.90
CA PHE A 44 2.51 9.92 -1.49
C PHE A 44 1.81 11.26 -1.33
N LYS A 45 0.88 11.37 -0.39
CA LYS A 45 0.27 12.65 -0.01
C LYS A 45 0.75 13.10 1.37
N LYS A 46 1.07 14.37 1.49
CA LYS A 46 1.35 15.03 2.77
C LYS A 46 0.25 16.05 3.03
N PHE A 47 -0.58 15.77 4.01
CA PHE A 47 -1.71 16.61 4.39
C PHE A 47 -1.30 17.73 5.35
N GLY A 48 -2.11 18.78 5.39
CA GLY A 48 -2.05 19.81 6.43
C GLY A 48 -0.82 20.72 6.39
N LEU A 49 -0.18 20.92 5.23
CA LEU A 49 0.91 21.90 5.11
C LEU A 49 0.35 23.32 5.22
N VAL A 50 0.72 24.02 6.28
CA VAL A 50 0.33 25.41 6.47
C VAL A 50 1.35 26.34 5.81
N HIS A 51 0.91 27.13 4.82
CA HIS A 51 1.68 28.20 4.21
C HIS A 51 1.09 29.55 4.62
N ASN A 52 1.76 30.23 5.55
CA ASN A 52 1.35 31.52 6.11
C ASN A 52 2.52 32.50 6.24
N ASN A 53 3.69 32.15 5.71
CA ASN A 53 4.90 32.97 5.77
C ASN A 53 5.24 33.52 4.38
N PRO A 54 5.34 34.88 4.22
CA PRO A 54 5.65 35.48 2.93
C PRO A 54 7.09 35.24 2.45
N ALA A 55 8.00 34.82 3.33
CA ALA A 55 9.39 34.59 2.95
C ALA A 55 9.59 33.20 2.37
N LEU A 56 9.41 32.17 3.18
CA LEU A 56 9.59 30.77 2.77
C LEU A 56 8.84 29.85 3.75
N THR A 57 8.23 28.79 3.23
CA THR A 57 7.73 27.68 4.04
C THR A 57 8.58 26.45 3.74
N ASP A 58 9.37 26.02 4.70
CA ASP A 58 10.17 24.82 4.59
C ASP A 58 9.28 23.59 4.74
N ILE A 59 9.46 22.63 3.84
CA ILE A 59 8.77 21.34 3.88
C ILE A 59 9.70 20.33 4.53
N MET A 60 9.37 20.00 5.78
CA MET A 60 10.09 18.95 6.51
C MET A 60 9.55 17.56 6.13
N ASP A 61 10.36 16.54 6.34
CA ASP A 61 9.98 15.13 6.13
C ASP A 61 9.47 14.85 4.71
N ILE A 62 10.29 15.16 3.72
CA ILE A 62 10.03 14.84 2.31
C ILE A 62 10.08 13.32 2.13
N PRO A 63 9.05 12.70 1.54
CA PRO A 63 9.00 11.26 1.38
C PRO A 63 10.04 10.74 0.38
N ASN A 64 10.58 9.57 0.67
CA ASN A 64 11.26 8.76 -0.34
C ASN A 64 10.22 7.88 -1.02
N LEU A 65 10.01 8.05 -2.32
CA LEU A 65 9.06 7.23 -3.06
C LEU A 65 9.66 5.87 -3.40
N GLY A 66 9.05 4.78 -2.91
CA GLY A 66 9.36 3.41 -3.28
C GLY A 66 8.92 3.10 -4.71
N GLN A 67 9.58 2.17 -5.36
CA GLN A 67 9.17 1.68 -6.68
C GLN A 67 7.83 0.92 -6.59
N LEU A 68 7.06 0.94 -7.67
CA LEU A 68 5.93 0.03 -7.81
C LEU A 68 6.43 -1.42 -7.79
N SER A 69 5.69 -2.30 -7.14
CA SER A 69 6.01 -3.72 -7.15
C SER A 69 5.97 -4.28 -8.58
N THR A 70 6.97 -5.09 -8.92
CA THR A 70 6.99 -5.86 -10.17
C THR A 70 6.53 -7.29 -9.97
N THR A 71 6.20 -7.69 -8.73
CA THR A 71 5.76 -9.03 -8.37
C THR A 71 4.27 -9.19 -8.66
N ALA A 72 3.90 -9.99 -9.64
CA ALA A 72 2.52 -10.41 -9.89
C ALA A 72 2.19 -11.66 -9.06
N ILE A 73 0.99 -11.77 -8.53
CA ILE A 73 0.50 -13.00 -7.89
C ILE A 73 -0.20 -13.83 -8.95
N THR A 74 0.29 -15.05 -9.19
CA THR A 74 -0.17 -15.93 -10.29
C THR A 74 -1.12 -17.02 -9.84
N SER A 75 -1.06 -17.43 -8.56
CA SER A 75 -2.06 -18.30 -7.93
C SER A 75 -2.16 -18.02 -6.43
N THR A 76 -3.31 -18.34 -5.85
CA THR A 76 -3.52 -18.37 -4.41
C THR A 76 -4.43 -19.55 -4.07
N SER A 77 -4.05 -20.32 -3.05
CA SER A 77 -4.88 -21.35 -2.44
C SER A 77 -4.99 -21.14 -0.94
N VAL A 78 -6.00 -21.75 -0.32
CA VAL A 78 -6.24 -21.64 1.12
C VAL A 78 -6.46 -23.01 1.73
N THR A 79 -5.85 -23.25 2.89
CA THR A 79 -6.04 -24.43 3.72
C THR A 79 -6.38 -24.00 5.14
N VAL A 80 -7.39 -24.64 5.74
CA VAL A 80 -7.79 -24.40 7.13
C VAL A 80 -7.56 -25.68 7.93
N SER A 81 -6.72 -25.61 8.94
CA SER A 81 -6.45 -26.74 9.84
C SER A 81 -5.94 -26.27 11.21
N ASN A 82 -6.23 -27.02 12.27
CA ASN A 82 -5.71 -26.78 13.61
C ASN A 82 -5.87 -25.34 14.13
N ASN A 83 -7.01 -24.70 13.88
CA ASN A 83 -7.30 -23.29 14.19
C ASN A 83 -6.38 -22.28 13.48
N GLU A 84 -5.79 -22.65 12.37
CA GLU A 84 -4.98 -21.80 11.51
C GLU A 84 -5.48 -21.80 10.08
N VAL A 85 -5.29 -20.66 9.42
CA VAL A 85 -5.54 -20.48 7.99
C VAL A 85 -4.20 -20.24 7.31
N THR A 86 -3.85 -21.08 6.35
CA THR A 86 -2.65 -20.93 5.54
C THR A 86 -3.06 -20.57 4.11
N LEU A 87 -2.53 -19.44 3.64
CA LEU A 87 -2.61 -19.01 2.25
C LEU A 87 -1.29 -19.37 1.57
N GLU A 88 -1.33 -20.20 0.54
CA GLU A 88 -0.18 -20.47 -0.33
C GLU A 88 -0.33 -19.65 -1.61
N LEU A 89 0.77 -19.07 -2.09
CA LEU A 89 0.77 -18.22 -3.28
C LEU A 89 1.97 -18.49 -4.18
N THR A 90 1.77 -18.40 -5.49
CA THR A 90 2.86 -18.36 -6.47
C THR A 90 2.95 -16.98 -7.11
N MET A 91 4.13 -16.62 -7.60
CA MET A 91 4.40 -15.29 -8.08
C MET A 91 5.30 -15.24 -9.31
N ASP A 92 5.20 -14.17 -10.08
CA ASP A 92 6.06 -13.86 -11.22
C ASP A 92 6.62 -12.43 -11.09
N PRO A 93 7.94 -12.24 -11.08
CA PRO A 93 8.99 -13.26 -11.03
C PRO A 93 8.98 -14.06 -9.72
N SER A 94 9.34 -15.36 -9.80
CA SER A 94 9.41 -16.25 -8.63
C SER A 94 10.40 -15.73 -7.59
N ALA A 95 10.07 -15.92 -6.30
CA ALA A 95 10.99 -15.66 -5.21
C ALA A 95 12.10 -16.72 -5.18
N SER A 96 13.27 -16.33 -4.70
CA SER A 96 14.39 -17.24 -4.45
C SER A 96 15.26 -16.75 -3.29
N ILE A 97 16.16 -17.61 -2.82
CA ILE A 97 17.10 -17.29 -1.73
C ILE A 97 17.94 -16.04 -2.02
N ASN A 98 18.22 -15.77 -3.30
CA ASN A 98 19.03 -14.64 -3.74
C ASN A 98 18.21 -13.45 -4.24
N ASP A 99 16.89 -13.63 -4.40
CA ASP A 99 15.98 -12.62 -4.95
C ASP A 99 14.62 -12.70 -4.21
N SER A 100 14.54 -11.98 -3.10
CA SER A 100 13.34 -11.90 -2.28
C SER A 100 12.22 -11.21 -3.04
N ARG A 101 11.00 -11.63 -2.79
CA ARG A 101 9.77 -10.94 -3.21
C ARG A 101 9.01 -10.45 -2.00
N TYR A 102 8.16 -9.48 -2.24
CA TYR A 102 7.36 -8.84 -1.20
C TYR A 102 5.90 -8.90 -1.60
N TYR A 103 5.03 -9.15 -0.62
CA TYR A 103 3.59 -9.18 -0.84
C TYR A 103 2.83 -8.70 0.39
N ARG A 104 1.55 -8.41 0.21
CA ARG A 104 0.61 -7.99 1.25
C ARG A 104 -0.69 -8.72 1.08
N VAL A 105 -1.32 -9.07 2.20
CA VAL A 105 -2.59 -9.79 2.26
C VAL A 105 -3.68 -8.86 2.74
N PHE A 106 -4.82 -8.83 2.05
CA PHE A 106 -6.00 -8.07 2.43
C PHE A 106 -7.13 -9.02 2.78
N PHE A 107 -7.93 -8.64 3.78
CA PHE A 107 -9.06 -9.41 4.29
C PHE A 107 -10.32 -8.57 4.30
N HIS A 108 -11.45 -9.19 3.95
CA HIS A 108 -12.77 -8.60 4.00
C HIS A 108 -13.84 -9.68 4.16
N ASP A 109 -15.02 -9.36 4.65
CA ASP A 109 -16.17 -10.26 4.74
C ASP A 109 -16.96 -10.38 3.42
N GLU A 110 -16.58 -9.62 2.39
CA GLU A 110 -17.17 -9.66 1.06
C GLU A 110 -16.14 -10.01 -0.03
N ALA A 111 -16.60 -10.63 -1.12
CA ALA A 111 -15.78 -11.05 -2.25
C ALA A 111 -15.10 -9.89 -3.02
N ALA A 112 -15.54 -8.65 -2.79
CA ALA A 112 -14.99 -7.44 -3.40
C ALA A 112 -13.63 -7.01 -2.81
N VAL A 113 -13.03 -7.81 -1.92
CA VAL A 113 -11.75 -7.52 -1.27
C VAL A 113 -10.67 -7.12 -2.28
N SER A 114 -9.99 -6.02 -2.00
CA SER A 114 -8.92 -5.47 -2.84
C SER A 114 -7.99 -4.58 -2.02
N GLY A 115 -6.91 -4.06 -2.61
CA GLY A 115 -6.05 -3.04 -2.00
C GLY A 115 -6.75 -1.71 -1.67
N THR A 116 -8.02 -1.58 -2.06
CA THR A 116 -8.86 -0.39 -1.79
C THR A 116 -10.18 -0.69 -1.07
N VAL A 117 -10.56 -1.96 -0.96
CA VAL A 117 -11.75 -2.43 -0.24
C VAL A 117 -11.31 -3.55 0.68
N PHE A 118 -11.17 -3.26 1.96
CA PHE A 118 -10.67 -4.20 2.96
C PHE A 118 -11.16 -3.81 4.35
N THR A 119 -11.30 -4.78 5.23
CA THR A 119 -11.49 -4.59 6.66
C THR A 119 -10.15 -4.57 7.38
N SER A 120 -9.22 -5.43 6.93
CA SER A 120 -7.89 -5.54 7.53
C SER A 120 -6.84 -5.96 6.48
N PHE A 121 -5.58 -5.80 6.83
CA PHE A 121 -4.44 -6.13 5.97
C PHE A 121 -3.23 -6.55 6.81
N SER A 122 -2.29 -7.25 6.16
CA SER A 122 -0.99 -7.57 6.76
C SER A 122 0.01 -6.42 6.58
N GLU A 123 1.08 -6.44 7.36
CA GLU A 123 2.31 -5.74 6.99
C GLU A 123 2.85 -6.30 5.66
N THR A 124 3.83 -5.60 5.06
CA THR A 124 4.56 -6.12 3.90
C THR A 124 5.38 -7.35 4.31
N ILE A 125 5.17 -8.46 3.65
CA ILE A 125 5.81 -9.75 3.94
C ILE A 125 6.92 -10.01 2.92
N GLU A 126 8.12 -10.31 3.40
CA GLU A 126 9.22 -10.81 2.58
C GLU A 126 9.14 -12.33 2.47
N THR A 127 9.28 -12.86 1.25
CA THR A 127 9.48 -14.29 1.02
C THR A 127 10.69 -14.55 0.12
N ARG A 128 11.32 -15.70 0.34
CA ARG A 128 12.41 -16.25 -0.47
C ARG A 128 12.05 -17.59 -1.08
N PHE A 129 10.78 -17.95 -0.98
CA PHE A 129 10.23 -19.20 -1.45
C PHE A 129 9.10 -18.94 -2.45
N ASP A 130 9.00 -19.80 -3.45
CA ASP A 130 7.89 -19.86 -4.38
C ASP A 130 7.53 -21.33 -4.58
N PRO A 131 6.38 -21.81 -4.06
CA PRO A 131 5.33 -21.00 -3.43
C PRO A 131 5.74 -20.36 -2.12
N GLY A 132 5.21 -19.14 -1.88
CA GLY A 132 5.24 -18.44 -0.60
C GLY A 132 4.07 -18.86 0.28
N GLU A 133 4.18 -18.62 1.59
CA GLU A 133 3.15 -18.95 2.57
C GLU A 133 2.87 -17.77 3.50
N PHE A 134 1.60 -17.60 3.84
CA PHE A 134 1.13 -16.74 4.92
C PHE A 134 0.19 -17.53 5.82
N THR A 135 0.51 -17.60 7.11
CA THR A 135 -0.32 -18.30 8.10
C THR A 135 -0.84 -17.31 9.14
N ILE A 136 -2.12 -17.46 9.49
CA ILE A 136 -2.79 -16.63 10.50
C ILE A 136 -3.70 -17.54 11.35
N SER A 137 -3.66 -17.35 12.65
CA SER A 137 -4.49 -18.10 13.59
C SER A 137 -5.92 -17.56 13.68
N ALA A 138 -6.87 -18.37 14.13
CA ALA A 138 -8.24 -17.94 14.42
C ALA A 138 -8.27 -16.76 15.42
N ALA A 139 -7.41 -16.78 16.44
CA ALA A 139 -7.32 -15.71 17.44
C ALA A 139 -6.85 -14.37 16.83
N GLU A 140 -5.89 -14.40 15.91
CA GLU A 140 -5.46 -13.21 15.19
C GLU A 140 -6.56 -12.68 14.26
N LEU A 141 -7.29 -13.57 13.58
CA LEU A 141 -8.43 -13.19 12.75
C LEU A 141 -9.54 -12.54 13.59
N GLU A 142 -9.81 -13.04 14.80
CA GLU A 142 -10.77 -12.43 15.72
C GLU A 142 -10.36 -11.00 16.11
N VAL A 143 -9.07 -10.78 16.39
CA VAL A 143 -8.52 -9.43 16.67
C VAL A 143 -8.66 -8.50 15.47
N LEU A 144 -8.55 -9.03 14.25
CA LEU A 144 -8.77 -8.30 13.01
C LEU A 144 -10.25 -8.03 12.68
N GLY A 145 -11.18 -8.48 13.51
CA GLY A 145 -12.62 -8.26 13.36
C GLY A 145 -13.36 -9.42 12.69
N PHE A 146 -12.75 -10.61 12.56
CA PHE A 146 -13.35 -11.78 11.94
C PHE A 146 -13.53 -12.92 12.96
N PRO A 147 -14.66 -12.96 13.70
CA PRO A 147 -14.91 -14.02 14.68
C PRO A 147 -15.08 -15.40 14.03
N SER A 148 -14.89 -16.47 14.83
CA SER A 148 -15.10 -17.86 14.43
C SER A 148 -16.46 -18.05 13.73
N GLY A 149 -16.50 -18.80 12.63
CA GLY A 149 -17.66 -19.01 11.78
C GLY A 149 -17.91 -17.94 10.71
N THR A 150 -17.17 -16.84 10.73
CA THR A 150 -17.26 -15.80 9.68
C THR A 150 -16.64 -16.31 8.37
N THR A 151 -17.29 -16.06 7.24
CA THR A 151 -16.69 -16.25 5.92
C THR A 151 -15.82 -15.02 5.62
N VAL A 152 -14.54 -15.27 5.38
CA VAL A 152 -13.55 -14.23 5.05
C VAL A 152 -13.04 -14.45 3.63
N TYR A 153 -12.95 -13.38 2.87
CA TYR A 153 -12.29 -13.34 1.58
C TYR A 153 -10.91 -12.71 1.74
N SER A 154 -9.92 -13.33 1.12
CA SER A 154 -8.55 -12.83 1.14
C SER A 154 -8.03 -12.62 -0.27
N ARG A 155 -7.34 -11.52 -0.50
CA ARG A 155 -6.66 -11.20 -1.75
C ARG A 155 -5.23 -10.76 -1.47
N ILE A 156 -4.30 -11.28 -2.26
CA ILE A 156 -2.87 -11.03 -2.09
C ILE A 156 -2.38 -10.20 -3.27
N TYR A 157 -1.56 -9.20 -2.98
CA TYR A 157 -0.91 -8.33 -3.97
C TYR A 157 0.60 -8.41 -3.79
N GLY A 158 1.35 -8.39 -4.87
CA GLY A 158 2.77 -8.08 -4.80
C GLY A 158 2.96 -6.67 -4.26
N ASP A 159 3.90 -6.50 -3.32
CA ASP A 159 4.21 -5.21 -2.70
C ASP A 159 5.69 -4.87 -2.90
N SER A 160 6.10 -3.70 -2.48
CA SER A 160 7.46 -3.21 -2.55
C SER A 160 8.14 -3.32 -1.19
N ARG A 161 9.46 -3.60 -1.21
CA ARG A 161 10.26 -3.58 0.02
C ARG A 161 10.14 -2.25 0.79
N PHE A 162 10.01 -1.15 0.06
CA PHE A 162 9.82 0.20 0.60
C PHE A 162 8.48 0.72 0.13
N SER A 163 7.43 0.30 0.82
CA SER A 163 6.07 0.79 0.56
C SER A 163 5.91 2.23 1.06
N ASN A 164 5.12 3.01 0.32
CA ASN A 164 4.78 4.38 0.66
C ASN A 164 3.40 4.49 1.30
N ASP A 165 3.04 3.54 2.13
CA ASP A 165 1.72 3.50 2.78
C ASP A 165 1.46 4.80 3.53
N TYR A 166 0.27 5.35 3.39
CA TYR A 166 -0.15 6.54 4.11
C TYR A 166 -1.65 6.52 4.37
N GLU A 167 -2.05 7.19 5.45
CA GLU A 167 -3.47 7.48 5.70
C GLU A 167 -3.91 8.63 4.81
N ASP A 168 -4.86 8.38 3.93
CA ASP A 168 -5.47 9.41 3.09
C ASP A 168 -6.68 9.99 3.83
N LEU A 169 -6.56 11.24 4.28
CA LEU A 169 -7.58 11.92 5.07
C LEU A 169 -8.84 12.26 4.25
N ASP A 170 -8.72 12.36 2.92
CA ASP A 170 -9.86 12.61 2.04
C ASP A 170 -10.67 11.32 1.78
N LEU A 171 -9.98 10.17 1.79
CA LEU A 171 -10.57 8.84 1.60
C LEU A 171 -10.90 8.14 2.92
N GLU A 172 -10.46 8.69 4.05
CA GLU A 172 -10.60 8.14 5.41
C GLU A 172 -10.13 6.68 5.52
N ARG A 173 -9.01 6.36 4.84
CA ARG A 173 -8.45 5.01 4.81
C ARG A 173 -6.95 4.99 4.52
N GLN A 174 -6.32 3.85 4.85
CA GLN A 174 -4.97 3.55 4.42
C GLN A 174 -4.90 3.34 2.90
N VAL A 175 -3.86 3.88 2.28
CA VAL A 175 -3.54 3.74 0.85
C VAL A 175 -2.22 3.02 0.68
N PHE A 176 -2.16 2.07 -0.25
CA PHE A 176 -1.01 1.22 -0.57
C PHE A 176 -0.57 1.46 -2.01
N PRO A 177 0.18 2.53 -2.29
CA PRO A 177 0.43 2.99 -3.65
C PRO A 177 1.49 2.18 -4.41
N ASN A 178 2.12 1.20 -3.77
CA ASN A 178 3.20 0.40 -4.36
C ASN A 178 2.76 -1.00 -4.81
N LEU A 179 1.50 -1.37 -4.60
CA LEU A 179 0.98 -2.67 -4.99
C LEU A 179 1.05 -2.91 -6.49
N ASN A 180 1.31 -4.16 -6.87
CA ASN A 180 1.13 -4.61 -8.24
C ASN A 180 -0.32 -5.05 -8.46
N GLU A 181 -1.02 -4.38 -9.37
CA GLU A 181 -2.42 -4.69 -9.68
C GLU A 181 -2.61 -6.05 -10.42
N ASN A 182 -1.52 -6.66 -10.91
CA ASN A 182 -1.56 -8.00 -11.49
C ASN A 182 -1.64 -9.04 -10.37
N THR A 183 -2.86 -9.45 -10.05
CA THR A 183 -3.17 -10.43 -9.02
C THR A 183 -4.35 -11.31 -9.45
N VAL A 184 -4.51 -12.44 -8.77
CA VAL A 184 -5.61 -13.39 -9.00
C VAL A 184 -6.86 -13.01 -8.19
N ALA A 185 -7.97 -13.71 -8.47
CA ALA A 185 -9.20 -13.55 -7.69
C ALA A 185 -8.98 -13.89 -6.21
N ALA A 186 -9.80 -13.28 -5.35
CA ALA A 186 -9.80 -13.61 -3.94
C ALA A 186 -10.15 -15.08 -3.69
N VAL A 187 -9.53 -15.66 -2.67
CA VAL A 187 -9.94 -16.95 -2.08
C VAL A 187 -10.79 -16.71 -0.85
N SER A 188 -11.61 -17.69 -0.46
CA SER A 188 -12.44 -17.56 0.75
C SER A 188 -12.27 -18.76 1.66
N PHE A 189 -12.46 -18.53 2.96
CA PHE A 189 -12.44 -19.54 4.00
C PHE A 189 -13.41 -19.18 5.11
N VAL A 190 -13.75 -20.14 5.95
CA VAL A 190 -14.49 -19.91 7.19
C VAL A 190 -13.49 -19.90 8.32
N VAL A 191 -13.54 -18.88 9.17
CA VAL A 191 -12.69 -18.76 10.37
C VAL A 191 -12.96 -19.95 11.29
N PRO A 192 -11.93 -20.73 11.64
CA PRO A 192 -12.09 -21.92 12.46
C PRO A 192 -12.50 -21.63 13.90
#